data_6ae5b314a7b312543d58f01b751b911a
#
_entry.id   6ae5b314a7b312543d58f01b751b911a
#
_cell.length_a   1.000
_cell.length_b   1.000
_cell.length_c   1.000
_cell.angle_alpha   90.00
_cell.angle_beta   90.00
_cell.angle_gamma   90.00
#
_symmetry.space_group_name_H-M   'P 1'
#
loop_
_entity.id
_entity.type
_entity.pdbx_description
1 polymer ?
#
loop_
_entity_poly.entity_id
_entity_poly.type
_entity_poly.pdbx_seq_one_letter_code
_entity_poly.pdbx_strand_id
1 'polypeptide(L)'
;MLCVCIAAAIFFSFVQTSAAIGTNINSTTTEHWAWNDLIGWIDFYNTDTVIVTSGKLKGYTSSTSGDISLDCSTTRNGDICSQSNYKVLNDGVGNLSGWAWNDQFGWISFDCHNITSTDCLTSNYQAWINNINGVFNNYAWNDVVGWISFNCSNHGCGSQYSVITSWVATSTLGYIDSTTFDTGVASGSQLNSVLWHGDRPAGTSVLFQFATSNASSGPWTFGGSDGTSNTYYNTSPDVSLYLGYTPHNDARYFRYRATLVSDASQTLSPRVDDVIVNWSP
;
A
#
# COMPACT_ATOMS: atom_id res chain seq x y z
N MET A 1 -2.54 -7.31 -69.85
CA MET A 1 -3.61 -7.66 -68.92
C MET A 1 -3.00 -7.56 -67.55
N LEU A 2 -3.16 -6.38 -66.87
CA LEU A 2 -2.52 -6.05 -65.60
C LEU A 2 -3.52 -6.36 -64.50
N CYS A 3 -3.18 -7.30 -63.62
CA CYS A 3 -4.04 -7.68 -62.50
C CYS A 3 -3.62 -6.84 -61.30
N VAL A 4 -4.45 -5.88 -60.87
CA VAL A 4 -4.27 -5.05 -59.69
C VAL A 4 -4.92 -5.77 -58.50
N CYS A 5 -4.15 -6.33 -57.59
CA CYS A 5 -4.65 -6.85 -56.31
C CYS A 5 -4.81 -5.69 -55.34
N ILE A 6 -6.06 -5.32 -55.01
CA ILE A 6 -6.37 -4.38 -53.93
C ILE A 6 -6.39 -5.19 -52.62
N ALA A 7 -5.41 -4.95 -51.75
CA ALA A 7 -5.40 -5.49 -50.38
C ALA A 7 -6.23 -4.54 -49.48
N ALA A 8 -7.39 -5.00 -49.04
CA ALA A 8 -8.19 -4.30 -48.04
C ALA A 8 -7.61 -4.54 -46.65
N ALA A 9 -7.03 -3.51 -46.06
CA ALA A 9 -6.60 -3.54 -44.65
C ALA A 9 -7.84 -3.36 -43.74
N ILE A 10 -8.20 -4.42 -43.02
CA ILE A 10 -9.25 -4.37 -42.00
C ILE A 10 -8.61 -3.85 -40.71
N PHE A 11 -8.91 -2.60 -40.36
CA PHE A 11 -8.55 -2.05 -39.05
C PHE A 11 -9.54 -2.56 -37.99
N PHE A 12 -9.09 -3.46 -37.14
CA PHE A 12 -9.80 -3.77 -35.90
C PHE A 12 -9.52 -2.68 -34.88
N SER A 13 -10.48 -1.77 -34.70
CA SER A 13 -10.47 -0.87 -33.53
C SER A 13 -10.85 -1.69 -32.29
N PHE A 14 -9.87 -2.02 -31.47
CA PHE A 14 -10.13 -2.49 -30.10
C PHE A 14 -10.66 -1.31 -29.32
N VAL A 15 -11.96 -1.23 -29.10
CA VAL A 15 -12.53 -0.40 -28.04
C VAL A 15 -12.13 -1.06 -26.72
N GLN A 16 -11.10 -0.52 -26.07
CA GLN A 16 -10.87 -0.84 -24.66
C GLN A 16 -12.02 -0.23 -23.87
N THR A 17 -13.02 -1.03 -23.56
CA THR A 17 -13.95 -0.71 -22.49
C THR A 17 -13.14 -0.76 -21.19
N SER A 18 -12.72 0.41 -20.70
CA SER A 18 -12.32 0.56 -19.32
C SER A 18 -13.52 0.09 -18.49
N ALA A 19 -13.42 -1.08 -17.88
CA ALA A 19 -14.39 -1.48 -16.88
C ALA A 19 -14.39 -0.35 -15.82
N ALA A 20 -15.54 0.24 -15.59
CA ALA A 20 -15.72 1.14 -14.45
C ALA A 20 -15.27 0.34 -13.23
N ILE A 21 -14.23 0.83 -12.53
CA ILE A 21 -13.81 0.22 -11.29
C ILE A 21 -14.90 0.60 -10.30
N GLY A 22 -15.81 -0.33 -10.03
CA GLY A 22 -16.85 -0.19 -9.03
C GLY A 22 -16.24 -0.02 -7.62
N THR A 23 -17.06 0.23 -6.65
CA THR A 23 -16.64 0.37 -5.25
C THR A 23 -15.85 -0.86 -4.78
N ASN A 24 -14.87 -0.64 -3.90
CA ASN A 24 -14.19 -1.72 -3.16
C ASN A 24 -14.70 -1.85 -1.71
N ILE A 25 -15.88 -1.27 -1.43
CA ILE A 25 -16.60 -1.46 -0.17
C ILE A 25 -17.38 -2.78 -0.24
N ASN A 26 -17.45 -3.50 0.88
CA ASN A 26 -18.16 -4.78 0.96
C ASN A 26 -19.68 -4.59 0.74
N SER A 27 -20.29 -5.48 -0.04
CA SER A 27 -21.72 -5.47 -0.36
C SER A 27 -22.60 -6.15 0.70
N THR A 28 -22.01 -6.81 1.71
CA THR A 28 -22.74 -7.51 2.77
C THR A 28 -23.59 -6.54 3.57
N THR A 29 -24.84 -6.90 3.86
CA THR A 29 -25.90 -6.04 4.40
C THR A 29 -25.56 -5.29 5.69
N THR A 30 -24.56 -5.74 6.46
CA THR A 30 -24.12 -5.11 7.71
C THR A 30 -22.71 -4.48 7.61
N GLU A 31 -22.07 -4.55 6.44
CA GLU A 31 -20.62 -4.27 6.28
C GLU A 31 -20.32 -3.06 5.39
N HIS A 32 -21.31 -2.17 5.20
CA HIS A 32 -21.12 -0.94 4.42
C HIS A 32 -21.73 0.31 5.07
N TRP A 33 -22.06 0.22 6.36
CA TRP A 33 -22.77 1.26 7.09
C TRP A 33 -21.91 1.98 8.12
N ALA A 34 -22.01 3.32 8.13
CA ALA A 34 -21.65 4.13 9.26
C ALA A 34 -22.93 4.69 9.91
N TRP A 35 -22.85 5.13 11.17
CA TRP A 35 -23.97 5.62 11.95
C TRP A 35 -23.69 7.02 12.50
N ASN A 36 -24.74 7.84 12.51
CA ASN A 36 -24.77 9.14 13.20
C ASN A 36 -26.14 9.33 13.87
N ASP A 37 -26.16 9.86 15.09
CA ASP A 37 -27.37 9.97 15.92
C ASP A 37 -28.42 10.95 15.36
N LEU A 38 -28.04 11.91 14.52
CA LEU A 38 -28.95 12.91 13.94
C LEU A 38 -29.42 12.56 12.53
N ILE A 39 -28.52 12.08 11.66
CA ILE A 39 -28.81 11.80 10.25
C ILE A 39 -29.02 10.30 9.96
N GLY A 40 -28.81 9.44 10.96
CA GLY A 40 -29.00 7.99 10.84
C GLY A 40 -27.89 7.31 10.03
N TRP A 41 -28.30 6.35 9.20
CA TRP A 41 -27.40 5.51 8.42
C TRP A 41 -26.74 6.25 7.26
N ILE A 42 -25.44 5.99 7.08
CA ILE A 42 -24.63 6.48 5.98
C ILE A 42 -24.13 5.24 5.21
N ASP A 43 -24.51 5.15 3.95
CA ASP A 43 -24.22 3.99 3.10
C ASP A 43 -22.98 4.25 2.23
N PHE A 44 -21.95 3.47 2.42
CA PHE A 44 -20.69 3.54 1.69
C PHE A 44 -20.69 2.72 0.40
N TYR A 45 -21.66 1.82 0.21
CA TYR A 45 -21.71 0.90 -0.93
C TYR A 45 -22.68 1.36 -2.03
N ASN A 46 -23.87 1.84 -1.70
CA ASN A 46 -25.00 2.02 -2.61
C ASN A 46 -24.73 2.93 -3.81
N THR A 47 -23.80 3.87 -3.69
CA THR A 47 -23.43 4.77 -4.80
C THR A 47 -22.52 4.12 -5.84
N ASP A 48 -21.92 2.98 -5.52
CA ASP A 48 -20.91 2.27 -6.33
C ASP A 48 -19.69 3.14 -6.71
N THR A 49 -19.38 4.18 -5.91
CA THR A 49 -18.32 5.15 -6.21
C THR A 49 -17.20 5.18 -5.18
N VAL A 50 -17.45 4.69 -3.95
CA VAL A 50 -16.45 4.76 -2.88
C VAL A 50 -15.33 3.77 -3.15
N ILE A 51 -14.10 4.30 -3.29
CA ILE A 51 -12.89 3.52 -3.49
C ILE A 51 -11.86 3.93 -2.45
N VAL A 52 -11.44 2.99 -1.63
CA VAL A 52 -10.29 3.15 -0.72
C VAL A 52 -9.01 2.80 -1.47
N THR A 53 -8.03 3.70 -1.42
CA THR A 53 -6.68 3.49 -1.94
C THR A 53 -5.65 3.71 -0.84
N SER A 54 -4.38 3.38 -1.09
CA SER A 54 -3.29 3.64 -0.13
C SER A 54 -2.97 5.13 0.10
N GLY A 55 -3.52 6.05 -0.71
CA GLY A 55 -3.27 7.49 -0.56
C GLY A 55 -4.51 8.29 -0.16
N LYS A 56 -5.70 7.83 -0.49
CA LYS A 56 -6.96 8.54 -0.20
C LYS A 56 -8.20 7.67 -0.40
N LEU A 57 -9.33 8.15 0.10
CA LEU A 57 -10.66 7.71 -0.26
C LEU A 57 -11.18 8.55 -1.41
N LYS A 58 -11.90 7.92 -2.35
CA LYS A 58 -12.55 8.56 -3.50
C LYS A 58 -14.05 8.29 -3.48
N GLY A 59 -14.79 9.07 -4.26
CA GLY A 59 -16.23 8.92 -4.43
C GLY A 59 -17.04 9.63 -3.36
N TYR A 60 -18.28 9.21 -3.23
CA TYR A 60 -19.22 9.76 -2.28
C TYR A 60 -20.14 8.67 -1.73
N THR A 61 -20.56 8.85 -0.48
CA THR A 61 -21.53 7.97 0.21
C THR A 61 -22.93 8.53 0.04
N SER A 62 -23.95 7.77 0.44
CA SER A 62 -25.33 8.26 0.52
C SER A 62 -25.87 8.28 1.95
N SER A 63 -26.70 9.27 2.28
CA SER A 63 -27.44 9.37 3.54
C SER A 63 -28.79 10.03 3.33
N THR A 64 -29.63 10.05 4.37
CA THR A 64 -30.91 10.78 4.36
C THR A 64 -30.73 12.29 4.21
N SER A 65 -29.55 12.81 4.54
CA SER A 65 -29.14 14.22 4.40
C SER A 65 -28.23 14.45 3.18
N GLY A 66 -28.40 13.66 2.13
CA GLY A 66 -27.63 13.77 0.89
C GLY A 66 -26.30 13.05 0.91
N ASP A 67 -25.49 13.34 -0.10
CA ASP A 67 -24.20 12.67 -0.29
C ASP A 67 -23.12 13.27 0.60
N ILE A 68 -22.18 12.43 1.03
CA ILE A 68 -20.94 12.87 1.67
C ILE A 68 -19.82 12.59 0.68
N SER A 69 -19.24 13.64 0.13
CA SER A 69 -18.11 13.54 -0.81
C SER A 69 -16.80 13.35 -0.06
N LEU A 70 -16.07 12.30 -0.41
CA LEU A 70 -14.80 11.91 0.24
C LEU A 70 -13.57 12.59 -0.39
N ASP A 71 -13.75 13.16 -1.59
CA ASP A 71 -12.67 13.72 -2.39
C ASP A 71 -13.24 14.71 -3.41
N CYS A 72 -12.57 15.85 -3.59
CA CYS A 72 -13.02 16.89 -4.52
C CYS A 72 -12.99 16.46 -5.99
N SER A 73 -12.15 15.48 -6.36
CA SER A 73 -12.02 15.05 -7.75
C SER A 73 -13.08 14.05 -8.19
N THR A 74 -13.85 13.48 -7.25
CA THR A 74 -14.81 12.42 -7.52
C THR A 74 -16.16 12.65 -6.84
N THR A 75 -16.61 13.92 -6.81
CA THR A 75 -17.93 14.27 -6.28
C THR A 75 -19.05 13.84 -7.24
N ARG A 76 -20.31 13.84 -6.81
CA ARG A 76 -21.47 13.61 -7.69
C ARG A 76 -21.49 14.54 -8.91
N ASN A 77 -20.95 15.76 -8.77
CA ASN A 77 -20.91 16.78 -9.81
C ASN A 77 -19.59 16.76 -10.62
N GLY A 78 -18.76 15.73 -10.44
CA GLY A 78 -17.44 15.58 -11.07
C GLY A 78 -16.31 16.23 -10.29
N ASP A 79 -15.26 16.66 -10.99
CA ASP A 79 -14.09 17.29 -10.38
C ASP A 79 -14.32 18.76 -10.07
N ILE A 80 -14.30 19.11 -8.79
CA ILE A 80 -14.43 20.47 -8.27
C ILE A 80 -13.17 20.96 -7.54
N CYS A 81 -12.04 20.26 -7.65
CA CYS A 81 -10.82 20.58 -6.88
C CYS A 81 -10.26 21.98 -7.17
N SER A 82 -10.58 22.57 -8.33
CA SER A 82 -10.23 23.97 -8.63
C SER A 82 -11.00 24.97 -7.79
N GLN A 83 -12.16 24.60 -7.24
CA GLN A 83 -13.01 25.44 -6.40
C GLN A 83 -12.77 25.17 -4.92
N SER A 84 -12.62 23.91 -4.54
CA SER A 84 -12.39 23.47 -3.17
C SER A 84 -11.55 22.21 -3.16
N ASN A 85 -10.29 22.30 -2.72
CA ASN A 85 -9.36 21.17 -2.69
C ASN A 85 -9.42 20.47 -1.33
N TYR A 86 -10.14 19.36 -1.27
CA TYR A 86 -10.24 18.51 -0.07
C TYR A 86 -10.21 17.03 -0.42
N LYS A 87 -9.85 16.22 0.55
CA LYS A 87 -9.88 14.76 0.47
C LYS A 87 -9.77 14.13 1.85
N VAL A 88 -10.30 12.93 1.98
CA VAL A 88 -9.96 12.01 3.07
C VAL A 88 -8.70 11.27 2.65
N LEU A 89 -7.62 11.50 3.37
CA LEU A 89 -6.31 10.86 3.16
C LEU A 89 -6.27 9.50 3.86
N ASN A 90 -5.57 8.55 3.26
CA ASN A 90 -5.12 7.31 3.87
C ASN A 90 -3.58 7.33 3.82
N ASP A 91 -2.91 7.14 4.95
CA ASP A 91 -1.45 7.17 5.04
C ASP A 91 -0.75 5.92 4.48
N GLY A 92 -1.52 4.99 3.91
CA GLY A 92 -1.03 3.73 3.34
C GLY A 92 -0.95 2.57 4.34
N VAL A 93 -1.10 2.85 5.63
CA VAL A 93 -1.21 1.82 6.68
C VAL A 93 -2.59 1.81 7.37
N GLY A 94 -3.49 2.67 6.90
CA GLY A 94 -4.90 2.69 7.30
C GLY A 94 -5.33 3.86 8.16
N ASN A 95 -4.43 4.73 8.65
CA ASN A 95 -4.83 5.93 9.38
C ASN A 95 -5.43 6.94 8.43
N LEU A 96 -6.63 7.43 8.77
CA LEU A 96 -7.35 8.42 7.98
C LEU A 96 -7.14 9.82 8.56
N SER A 97 -7.10 10.82 7.67
CA SER A 97 -7.03 12.23 8.02
C SER A 97 -7.69 13.07 6.92
N GLY A 98 -7.69 14.40 7.08
CA GLY A 98 -8.30 15.30 6.11
C GLY A 98 -9.82 15.34 6.21
N TRP A 99 -10.48 15.78 5.14
CA TRP A 99 -11.85 16.26 5.16
C TRP A 99 -12.71 15.61 4.10
N ALA A 100 -13.98 15.32 4.46
CA ALA A 100 -15.09 15.10 3.55
C ALA A 100 -16.05 16.29 3.58
N TRP A 101 -16.97 16.37 2.61
CA TRP A 101 -17.94 17.45 2.48
C TRP A 101 -19.37 16.94 2.28
N ASN A 102 -20.31 17.59 2.94
CA ASN A 102 -21.76 17.45 2.67
C ASN A 102 -22.39 18.83 2.50
N ASP A 103 -23.29 18.96 1.53
CA ASP A 103 -23.92 20.26 1.17
C ASP A 103 -24.89 20.81 2.24
N GLN A 104 -25.36 19.98 3.18
CA GLN A 104 -26.32 20.41 4.22
C GLN A 104 -25.66 20.75 5.56
N PHE A 105 -24.60 20.00 5.96
CA PHE A 105 -23.96 20.17 7.27
C PHE A 105 -22.45 20.44 7.20
N GLY A 106 -21.88 20.56 6.00
CA GLY A 106 -20.53 21.05 5.81
C GLY A 106 -19.42 20.01 6.00
N TRP A 107 -18.31 20.45 6.57
CA TRP A 107 -17.06 19.69 6.69
C TRP A 107 -17.13 18.56 7.71
N ILE A 108 -16.58 17.43 7.35
CA ILE A 108 -16.43 16.25 8.21
C ILE A 108 -14.94 15.97 8.36
N SER A 109 -14.43 16.02 9.58
CA SER A 109 -13.04 15.78 9.92
C SER A 109 -12.80 14.31 10.28
N PHE A 110 -11.78 13.71 9.69
CA PHE A 110 -11.39 12.31 9.95
C PHE A 110 -10.27 12.16 10.99
N ASP A 111 -9.68 13.28 11.42
CA ASP A 111 -8.60 13.31 12.43
C ASP A 111 -8.66 14.62 13.20
N CYS A 112 -8.47 14.56 14.51
CA CYS A 112 -8.39 15.73 15.38
C CYS A 112 -7.22 16.67 15.06
N HIS A 113 -6.18 16.20 14.38
CA HIS A 113 -5.04 17.04 13.94
C HIS A 113 -5.34 17.89 12.69
N ASN A 114 -6.50 17.73 12.06
CA ASN A 114 -6.82 18.44 10.82
C ASN A 114 -6.90 19.97 10.95
N ILE A 115 -7.23 20.49 12.13
CA ILE A 115 -7.39 21.93 12.39
C ILE A 115 -6.12 22.48 13.02
N THR A 116 -5.74 22.01 14.20
CA THR A 116 -4.50 22.37 14.87
C THR A 116 -3.92 21.16 15.64
N SER A 117 -2.62 21.19 15.92
CA SER A 117 -1.98 20.13 16.71
C SER A 117 -2.47 20.07 18.17
N THR A 118 -3.21 21.07 18.62
CA THR A 118 -3.73 21.18 20.01
C THR A 118 -5.17 20.66 20.13
N ASP A 119 -5.92 20.48 19.04
CA ASP A 119 -7.32 20.04 19.11
C ASP A 119 -7.46 18.63 19.67
N CYS A 120 -6.50 17.76 19.42
CA CYS A 120 -6.45 16.42 19.99
C CYS A 120 -6.27 16.38 21.53
N LEU A 121 -5.91 17.47 22.18
CA LEU A 121 -5.86 17.57 23.64
C LEU A 121 -7.25 17.61 24.28
N THR A 122 -8.23 18.12 23.55
CA THR A 122 -9.64 18.24 24.02
C THR A 122 -10.50 17.10 23.51
N SER A 123 -10.25 16.60 22.31
CA SER A 123 -11.02 15.52 21.72
C SER A 123 -10.09 14.68 20.80
N ASN A 124 -9.52 13.65 21.35
CA ASN A 124 -8.60 12.78 20.62
C ASN A 124 -9.38 11.74 19.81
N TYR A 125 -9.53 11.96 18.50
CA TYR A 125 -10.15 11.03 17.57
C TYR A 125 -9.37 10.95 16.26
N GLN A 126 -9.40 9.77 15.67
CA GLN A 126 -8.92 9.51 14.32
C GLN A 126 -9.66 8.29 13.78
N ALA A 127 -10.32 8.44 12.65
CA ALA A 127 -10.84 7.28 11.92
C ALA A 127 -9.66 6.48 11.34
N TRP A 128 -9.76 5.16 11.34
CA TRP A 128 -8.74 4.31 10.75
C TRP A 128 -9.33 3.02 10.18
N ILE A 129 -8.62 2.44 9.22
CA ILE A 129 -8.95 1.17 8.58
C ILE A 129 -7.97 0.11 9.08
N ASN A 130 -8.47 -1.00 9.58
CA ASN A 130 -7.62 -2.14 9.91
C ASN A 130 -6.95 -2.64 8.62
N ASN A 131 -5.64 -2.52 8.57
CA ASN A 131 -4.84 -2.78 7.37
C ASN A 131 -4.70 -4.28 7.01
N ILE A 132 -5.28 -5.17 7.79
CA ILE A 132 -5.30 -6.62 7.55
C ILE A 132 -6.65 -7.09 7.02
N ASN A 133 -7.77 -6.54 7.55
CA ASN A 133 -9.12 -7.03 7.26
C ASN A 133 -10.06 -5.98 6.67
N GLY A 134 -9.58 -4.74 6.45
CA GLY A 134 -10.33 -3.69 5.80
C GLY A 134 -11.45 -3.03 6.63
N VAL A 135 -11.58 -3.37 7.92
CA VAL A 135 -12.62 -2.82 8.80
C VAL A 135 -12.30 -1.40 9.21
N PHE A 136 -13.22 -0.47 8.95
CA PHE A 136 -13.14 0.90 9.46
C PHE A 136 -13.47 0.92 10.95
N ASN A 137 -12.77 1.78 11.70
CA ASN A 137 -12.88 1.90 13.14
C ASN A 137 -12.89 3.36 13.55
N ASN A 138 -13.36 3.60 14.80
CA ASN A 138 -13.41 4.88 15.45
C ASN A 138 -14.38 5.85 14.75
N TYR A 139 -14.14 7.17 14.88
CA TYR A 139 -15.10 8.22 14.54
C TYR A 139 -14.50 9.25 13.61
N ALA A 140 -15.37 9.88 12.79
CA ALA A 140 -15.18 11.21 12.23
C ALA A 140 -16.06 12.23 12.99
N TRP A 141 -15.75 13.51 12.86
CA TRP A 141 -16.45 14.61 13.54
C TRP A 141 -16.99 15.65 12.56
N ASN A 142 -18.18 16.15 12.88
CA ASN A 142 -18.78 17.30 12.21
C ASN A 142 -19.41 18.24 13.25
N ASP A 143 -19.25 19.55 13.08
CA ASP A 143 -19.70 20.55 14.06
C ASP A 143 -21.23 20.68 14.18
N VAL A 144 -21.99 20.19 13.19
CA VAL A 144 -23.45 20.28 13.16
C VAL A 144 -24.12 18.98 13.60
N VAL A 145 -23.66 17.83 13.08
CA VAL A 145 -24.28 16.53 13.35
C VAL A 145 -23.52 15.68 14.37
N GLY A 146 -22.33 16.10 14.79
CA GLY A 146 -21.54 15.40 15.79
C GLY A 146 -20.78 14.20 15.23
N TRP A 147 -20.68 13.12 16.04
CA TRP A 147 -19.90 11.94 15.75
C TRP A 147 -20.50 11.06 14.66
N ILE A 148 -19.68 10.64 13.73
CA ILE A 148 -19.98 9.60 12.74
C ILE A 148 -19.17 8.37 13.10
N SER A 149 -19.83 7.28 13.46
CA SER A 149 -19.24 6.01 13.86
C SER A 149 -19.16 5.05 12.69
N PHE A 150 -17.98 4.49 12.43
CA PHE A 150 -17.75 3.54 11.33
C PHE A 150 -17.93 2.08 11.72
N ASN A 151 -18.11 1.80 13.02
CA ASN A 151 -18.18 0.43 13.52
C ASN A 151 -18.98 0.38 14.82
N CYS A 152 -19.87 -0.57 14.96
CA CYS A 152 -20.67 -0.74 16.18
C CYS A 152 -19.81 -0.99 17.44
N SER A 153 -18.60 -1.54 17.31
CA SER A 153 -17.71 -1.79 18.44
C SER A 153 -17.28 -0.51 19.16
N ASN A 154 -17.41 0.66 18.51
CA ASN A 154 -17.10 1.96 19.11
C ASN A 154 -17.96 2.28 20.34
N HIS A 155 -19.17 1.72 20.44
CA HIS A 155 -20.14 1.98 21.53
C HIS A 155 -20.97 0.74 21.94
N GLY A 156 -20.44 -0.48 21.66
CA GLY A 156 -21.04 -1.71 22.20
C GLY A 156 -22.15 -2.32 21.37
N CYS A 157 -21.92 -2.58 20.11
CA CYS A 157 -22.71 -3.42 19.15
C CYS A 157 -24.14 -3.85 19.56
N GLY A 158 -25.01 -2.90 19.85
CA GLY A 158 -26.45 -3.17 20.03
C GLY A 158 -27.13 -3.56 18.72
N SER A 159 -26.62 -3.03 17.60
CA SER A 159 -26.93 -3.43 16.22
C SER A 159 -25.62 -3.64 15.50
N GLN A 160 -25.49 -4.73 14.76
CA GLN A 160 -24.26 -5.04 14.01
C GLN A 160 -24.17 -4.17 12.78
N TYR A 161 -23.13 -3.36 12.70
CA TYR A 161 -22.75 -2.61 11.51
C TYR A 161 -21.26 -2.29 11.49
N SER A 162 -20.72 -2.16 10.31
CA SER A 162 -19.37 -1.64 10.06
C SER A 162 -19.26 -1.16 8.62
N VAL A 163 -18.22 -0.39 8.32
CA VAL A 163 -17.76 -0.18 6.96
C VAL A 163 -16.55 -1.08 6.74
N ILE A 164 -16.60 -1.94 5.72
CA ILE A 164 -15.50 -2.84 5.36
C ILE A 164 -15.13 -2.62 3.90
N THR A 165 -13.83 -2.51 3.63
CA THR A 165 -13.27 -2.44 2.28
C THR A 165 -12.42 -3.67 1.98
N SER A 166 -12.30 -4.04 0.70
CA SER A 166 -11.30 -5.01 0.27
C SER A 166 -9.88 -4.45 0.20
N TRP A 167 -9.72 -3.12 0.40
CA TRP A 167 -8.40 -2.54 0.55
C TRP A 167 -7.73 -3.05 1.84
N VAL A 168 -6.52 -3.53 1.70
CA VAL A 168 -5.60 -3.82 2.80
C VAL A 168 -4.29 -3.11 2.52
N ALA A 169 -3.51 -2.78 3.55
CA ALA A 169 -2.21 -2.18 3.33
C ALA A 169 -1.36 -3.13 2.48
N THR A 170 -0.83 -2.63 1.38
CA THR A 170 0.16 -3.38 0.62
C THR A 170 1.41 -3.50 1.46
N SER A 171 2.05 -4.68 1.48
CA SER A 171 3.33 -4.85 2.13
C SER A 171 4.31 -3.81 1.60
N THR A 172 4.95 -3.07 2.49
CA THR A 172 6.04 -2.17 2.14
C THR A 172 7.33 -2.93 1.79
N LEU A 173 7.32 -4.24 1.99
CA LEU A 173 8.44 -5.14 1.80
C LEU A 173 8.08 -6.24 0.79
N GLY A 174 8.93 -6.41 -0.22
CA GLY A 174 8.96 -7.57 -1.09
C GLY A 174 10.35 -8.15 -1.12
N TYR A 175 10.50 -9.46 -1.29
CA TYR A 175 11.82 -10.06 -1.44
C TYR A 175 11.82 -11.11 -2.55
N ILE A 176 13.02 -11.33 -3.08
CA ILE A 176 13.34 -12.40 -4.02
C ILE A 176 14.56 -13.18 -3.51
N ASP A 177 14.49 -14.50 -3.56
CA ASP A 177 15.61 -15.37 -3.30
C ASP A 177 16.24 -15.79 -4.63
N SER A 178 17.56 -15.68 -4.74
CA SER A 178 18.30 -16.16 -5.92
C SER A 178 18.18 -17.67 -6.07
N THR A 179 18.48 -18.18 -7.26
CA THR A 179 18.83 -19.59 -7.44
C THR A 179 20.10 -19.93 -6.68
N THR A 180 20.36 -21.22 -6.48
CA THR A 180 21.62 -21.71 -5.88
C THR A 180 22.77 -21.47 -6.85
N PHE A 181 23.82 -20.81 -6.38
CA PHE A 181 25.07 -20.65 -7.09
C PHE A 181 26.11 -21.66 -6.57
N ASP A 182 26.81 -22.32 -7.48
CA ASP A 182 27.93 -23.26 -7.17
C ASP A 182 29.25 -22.56 -7.50
N THR A 183 30.07 -22.31 -6.50
CA THR A 183 31.41 -21.72 -6.69
C THR A 183 32.40 -22.70 -7.33
N GLY A 184 32.08 -23.99 -7.35
CA GLY A 184 32.99 -25.07 -7.81
C GLY A 184 34.11 -25.38 -6.83
N VAL A 185 34.24 -24.68 -5.72
CA VAL A 185 35.31 -24.84 -4.72
C VAL A 185 34.90 -25.87 -3.68
N ALA A 186 35.45 -27.10 -3.80
CA ALA A 186 35.07 -28.20 -2.92
C ALA A 186 35.46 -27.99 -1.45
N SER A 187 36.51 -27.20 -1.19
CA SER A 187 36.95 -26.83 0.17
C SER A 187 36.16 -25.68 0.78
N GLY A 188 35.23 -25.12 0.04
CA GLY A 188 34.52 -23.89 0.42
C GLY A 188 35.13 -22.63 -0.18
N SER A 189 34.33 -21.59 -0.27
CA SER A 189 34.68 -20.27 -0.76
C SER A 189 34.31 -19.19 0.24
N GLN A 190 34.89 -18.02 0.06
CA GLN A 190 34.51 -16.81 0.82
C GLN A 190 33.76 -15.86 -0.09
N LEU A 191 32.61 -15.36 0.37
CA LEU A 191 31.93 -14.23 -0.26
C LEU A 191 32.61 -12.92 0.17
N ASN A 192 33.08 -12.13 -0.80
CA ASN A 192 33.89 -10.94 -0.52
C ASN A 192 33.04 -9.66 -0.55
N SER A 193 32.23 -9.45 -1.58
CA SER A 193 31.43 -8.24 -1.72
C SER A 193 30.18 -8.47 -2.56
N VAL A 194 29.22 -7.59 -2.38
CA VAL A 194 28.04 -7.44 -3.26
C VAL A 194 28.02 -6.06 -3.87
N LEU A 195 27.65 -5.98 -5.13
CA LEU A 195 27.30 -4.79 -5.87
C LEU A 195 26.01 -5.06 -6.62
N TRP A 196 25.18 -4.07 -6.81
CA TRP A 196 23.97 -4.22 -7.60
C TRP A 196 23.73 -3.00 -8.47
N HIS A 197 23.09 -3.20 -9.61
CA HIS A 197 22.66 -2.16 -10.53
C HIS A 197 21.13 -2.02 -10.46
N GLY A 198 20.63 -0.81 -10.63
CA GLY A 198 19.21 -0.51 -10.61
C GLY A 198 18.90 0.91 -10.20
N ASP A 199 17.71 1.14 -9.70
CA ASP A 199 17.24 2.44 -9.25
C ASP A 199 16.78 2.39 -7.79
N ARG A 200 17.15 3.42 -7.01
CA ARG A 200 16.76 3.57 -5.62
C ARG A 200 16.21 4.97 -5.38
N PRO A 201 14.93 5.20 -5.65
CA PRO A 201 14.26 6.46 -5.33
C PRO A 201 14.42 6.87 -3.86
N ALA A 202 14.33 8.16 -3.59
CA ALA A 202 14.42 8.68 -2.23
C ALA A 202 13.38 8.03 -1.31
N GLY A 203 13.80 7.64 -0.10
CA GLY A 203 12.94 6.97 0.88
C GLY A 203 12.80 5.46 0.69
N THR A 204 13.33 4.88 -0.41
CA THR A 204 13.33 3.43 -0.66
C THR A 204 14.65 2.78 -0.25
N SER A 205 14.67 1.44 -0.12
CA SER A 205 15.88 0.69 0.19
C SER A 205 15.92 -0.67 -0.51
N VAL A 206 17.13 -1.13 -0.80
CA VAL A 206 17.43 -2.52 -1.21
C VAL A 206 18.35 -3.11 -0.15
N LEU A 207 17.89 -4.20 0.45
CA LEU A 207 18.57 -4.87 1.57
C LEU A 207 18.93 -6.28 1.17
N PHE A 208 20.17 -6.69 1.43
CA PHE A 208 20.63 -8.03 1.10
C PHE A 208 20.89 -8.88 2.35
N GLN A 209 20.59 -10.16 2.21
CA GLN A 209 21.06 -11.23 3.10
C GLN A 209 21.64 -12.36 2.27
N PHE A 210 22.59 -13.10 2.85
CA PHE A 210 23.20 -14.23 2.21
C PHE A 210 22.99 -15.49 3.02
N ALA A 211 22.90 -16.61 2.31
CA ALA A 211 22.90 -17.95 2.88
C ALA A 211 23.95 -18.80 2.17
N THR A 212 24.74 -19.54 2.93
CA THR A 212 25.77 -20.43 2.42
C THR A 212 25.54 -21.86 2.90
N SER A 213 25.95 -22.86 2.09
CA SER A 213 25.80 -24.28 2.42
C SER A 213 26.84 -25.10 1.67
N ASN A 214 27.22 -26.28 2.23
CA ASN A 214 28.03 -27.28 1.55
C ASN A 214 27.19 -28.33 0.78
N ALA A 215 25.86 -28.20 0.80
CA ALA A 215 24.93 -28.97 -0.02
C ALA A 215 24.13 -28.06 -0.94
N SER A 216 23.97 -28.45 -2.22
CA SER A 216 23.23 -27.67 -3.22
C SER A 216 21.73 -27.45 -2.88
N SER A 217 21.17 -28.30 -2.02
CA SER A 217 19.80 -28.22 -1.52
C SER A 217 19.63 -27.41 -0.23
N GLY A 218 20.73 -26.90 0.34
CA GLY A 218 20.70 -26.22 1.65
C GLY A 218 21.01 -27.15 2.83
N PRO A 219 20.65 -26.80 4.06
CA PRO A 219 19.69 -25.73 4.44
C PRO A 219 20.17 -24.33 4.11
N TRP A 220 19.18 -23.40 3.92
CA TRP A 220 19.42 -22.01 3.59
C TRP A 220 18.98 -21.12 4.75
N THR A 221 19.95 -20.63 5.53
CA THR A 221 19.71 -19.66 6.60
C THR A 221 20.24 -18.29 6.15
N PHE A 222 19.33 -17.39 5.79
CA PHE A 222 19.69 -16.06 5.35
C PHE A 222 20.07 -15.18 6.54
N GLY A 223 21.23 -14.54 6.45
CA GLY A 223 21.77 -13.65 7.46
C GLY A 223 22.40 -12.39 6.85
N GLY A 224 22.41 -11.32 7.63
CA GLY A 224 23.06 -10.07 7.31
C GLY A 224 24.49 -9.98 7.84
N SER A 225 24.93 -8.74 8.15
CA SER A 225 26.32 -8.43 8.50
C SER A 225 26.84 -9.06 9.80
N ASP A 226 25.94 -9.43 10.71
CA ASP A 226 26.26 -10.16 11.94
C ASP A 226 25.96 -11.66 11.88
N GLY A 227 25.53 -12.15 10.70
CA GLY A 227 25.13 -13.54 10.46
C GLY A 227 23.72 -13.88 10.93
N THR A 228 22.98 -12.97 11.55
CA THR A 228 21.61 -13.21 12.02
C THR A 228 20.57 -12.80 10.96
N SER A 229 19.36 -13.36 11.05
CA SER A 229 18.23 -13.01 10.18
C SER A 229 17.66 -11.60 10.44
N ASN A 230 18.10 -10.93 11.51
CA ASN A 230 17.60 -9.61 11.91
C ASN A 230 18.40 -8.45 11.31
N THR A 231 19.54 -8.73 10.70
CA THR A 231 20.40 -7.71 10.07
C THR A 231 20.46 -7.88 8.57
N TYR A 232 20.90 -6.83 7.90
CA TYR A 232 20.98 -6.74 6.45
C TYR A 232 22.27 -6.04 6.01
N TYR A 233 22.70 -6.36 4.79
CA TYR A 233 23.65 -5.55 4.05
C TYR A 233 22.89 -4.52 3.24
N ASN A 234 23.25 -3.22 3.39
CA ASN A 234 22.61 -2.10 2.68
C ASN A 234 23.67 -1.31 1.92
N THR A 235 23.51 -1.18 0.62
CA THR A 235 24.38 -0.38 -0.24
C THR A 235 23.57 0.39 -1.29
N SER A 236 24.16 1.47 -1.81
CA SER A 236 23.58 2.20 -2.94
C SER A 236 23.79 1.44 -4.24
N PRO A 237 22.99 1.70 -5.29
CA PRO A 237 23.30 1.20 -6.63
C PRO A 237 24.74 1.55 -7.02
N ASP A 238 25.41 0.67 -7.75
CA ASP A 238 26.78 0.83 -8.28
C ASP A 238 27.88 0.99 -7.22
N VAL A 239 27.56 0.75 -5.94
CA VAL A 239 28.51 0.81 -4.83
C VAL A 239 28.77 -0.59 -4.29
N SER A 240 30.01 -1.06 -4.38
CA SER A 240 30.42 -2.34 -3.81
C SER A 240 30.42 -2.29 -2.28
N LEU A 241 29.81 -3.27 -1.64
CA LEU A 241 29.78 -3.45 -0.19
C LEU A 241 30.54 -4.72 0.21
N TYR A 242 31.48 -4.60 1.13
CA TYR A 242 32.20 -5.73 1.70
C TYR A 242 31.27 -6.56 2.62
N LEU A 243 31.25 -7.89 2.44
CA LEU A 243 30.35 -8.80 3.17
C LEU A 243 30.90 -9.29 4.52
N GLY A 244 32.19 -9.05 4.80
CA GLY A 244 32.83 -9.55 6.00
C GLY A 244 33.27 -11.02 5.88
N TYR A 245 34.25 -11.39 6.72
CA TYR A 245 34.86 -12.73 6.66
C TYR A 245 33.99 -13.80 7.34
N THR A 246 33.36 -13.48 8.44
CA THR A 246 32.87 -14.50 9.36
C THR A 246 31.53 -15.17 9.00
N PRO A 247 30.51 -14.49 8.45
CA PRO A 247 29.20 -15.14 8.29
C PRO A 247 29.08 -16.03 7.05
N HIS A 248 29.96 -15.87 6.02
CA HIS A 248 29.74 -16.42 4.68
C HIS A 248 30.99 -16.99 4.04
N ASN A 249 31.74 -17.79 4.79
CA ASN A 249 32.96 -18.48 4.31
C ASN A 249 32.84 -20.00 4.42
N ASP A 250 33.82 -20.71 3.88
CA ASP A 250 33.99 -22.17 3.96
C ASP A 250 32.77 -22.97 3.42
N ALA A 251 32.01 -22.40 2.47
CA ALA A 251 30.90 -23.07 1.83
C ALA A 251 30.97 -23.03 0.31
N ARG A 252 30.60 -24.15 -0.34
CA ARG A 252 30.65 -24.29 -1.79
C ARG A 252 29.51 -23.58 -2.49
N TYR A 253 28.30 -23.59 -1.89
CA TYR A 253 27.09 -23.03 -2.48
C TYR A 253 26.63 -21.81 -1.73
N PHE A 254 26.07 -20.85 -2.46
CA PHE A 254 25.41 -19.69 -1.85
C PHE A 254 24.12 -19.30 -2.55
N ARG A 255 23.30 -18.55 -1.84
CA ARG A 255 22.13 -17.81 -2.31
C ARG A 255 22.14 -16.42 -1.69
N TYR A 256 21.55 -15.46 -2.35
CA TYR A 256 21.20 -14.18 -1.73
C TYR A 256 19.68 -13.99 -1.70
N ARG A 257 19.23 -13.19 -0.76
CA ARG A 257 17.90 -12.61 -0.69
C ARG A 257 18.04 -11.10 -0.90
N ALA A 258 17.32 -10.55 -1.88
CA ALA A 258 17.17 -9.11 -2.06
C ALA A 258 15.78 -8.72 -1.56
N THR A 259 15.73 -7.88 -0.52
CA THR A 259 14.50 -7.32 0.03
C THR A 259 14.36 -5.88 -0.47
N LEU A 260 13.25 -5.59 -1.16
CA LEU A 260 12.89 -4.29 -1.68
C LEU A 260 11.95 -3.61 -0.68
N VAL A 261 12.28 -2.39 -0.27
CA VAL A 261 11.50 -1.59 0.67
C VAL A 261 11.01 -0.36 -0.07
N SER A 262 9.69 -0.16 -0.14
CA SER A 262 9.11 1.06 -0.70
C SER A 262 9.37 2.27 0.21
N ASP A 263 9.12 3.48 -0.31
CA ASP A 263 9.05 4.69 0.52
C ASP A 263 7.88 4.61 1.52
N ALA A 264 7.86 5.49 2.50
CA ALA A 264 6.85 5.51 3.56
C ALA A 264 5.43 5.79 3.02
N SER A 265 5.31 6.49 1.89
CA SER A 265 4.04 6.75 1.22
C SER A 265 3.60 5.61 0.28
N GLN A 266 4.42 4.58 0.09
CA GLN A 266 4.20 3.43 -0.79
C GLN A 266 3.95 3.82 -2.26
N THR A 267 4.46 4.97 -2.67
CA THR A 267 4.34 5.50 -4.03
C THR A 267 5.55 5.18 -4.89
N LEU A 268 6.70 4.93 -4.26
CA LEU A 268 7.97 4.63 -4.91
C LEU A 268 8.48 3.26 -4.44
N SER A 269 9.02 2.50 -5.38
CA SER A 269 9.67 1.21 -5.12
C SER A 269 11.05 1.19 -5.77
N PRO A 270 12.06 0.60 -5.13
CA PRO A 270 13.36 0.40 -5.77
C PRO A 270 13.26 -0.68 -6.84
N ARG A 271 14.19 -0.64 -7.80
CA ARG A 271 14.34 -1.65 -8.85
C ARG A 271 15.76 -2.19 -8.84
N VAL A 272 15.89 -3.51 -8.86
CA VAL A 272 17.17 -4.23 -9.01
C VAL A 272 17.20 -4.87 -10.39
N ASP A 273 18.17 -4.48 -11.20
CA ASP A 273 18.36 -5.01 -12.56
C ASP A 273 19.38 -6.14 -12.57
N ASP A 274 20.44 -6.04 -11.74
CA ASP A 274 21.52 -7.01 -11.66
C ASP A 274 22.14 -7.03 -10.27
N VAL A 275 22.64 -8.21 -9.86
CA VAL A 275 23.37 -8.41 -8.59
C VAL A 275 24.66 -9.16 -8.87
N ILE A 276 25.78 -8.54 -8.53
CA ILE A 276 27.12 -9.06 -8.70
C ILE A 276 27.67 -9.46 -7.33
N VAL A 277 27.96 -10.74 -7.14
CA VAL A 277 28.61 -11.26 -5.94
C VAL A 277 30.05 -11.65 -6.26
N ASN A 278 31.00 -11.00 -5.60
CA ASN A 278 32.41 -11.33 -5.72
C ASN A 278 32.80 -12.36 -4.63
N TRP A 279 33.46 -13.42 -5.02
CA TRP A 279 33.91 -14.47 -4.13
C TRP A 279 35.32 -14.97 -4.49
N SER A 280 35.97 -15.64 -3.56
CA SER A 280 37.30 -16.24 -3.77
C SER A 280 37.36 -17.65 -3.17
N PRO A 281 38.25 -18.54 -3.71
CA PRO A 281 38.53 -19.84 -3.13
C PRO A 281 39.05 -19.75 -1.72
#